data_59410dc6523dc7e096180af749c5d460
#
_entry.id   59410dc6523dc7e096180af749c5d460
#
_cell.length_a   1.000
_cell.length_b   1.000
_cell.length_c   1.000
_cell.angle_alpha   90.00
_cell.angle_beta   90.00
_cell.angle_gamma   90.00
#
_symmetry.space_group_name_H-M   'P 1'
#
loop_
_entity.id
_entity.type
_entity.pdbx_description
1 polymer ?
#
loop_
_entity_poly.entity_id
_entity_poly.type
_entity_poly.pdbx_seq_one_letter_code
_entity_poly.pdbx_strand_id
1 'polypeptide(L)'
;MKIKIAVMMCAALGLPGVIFGQHHAPPATPTAEQSITGDWVIHFQAGHESVSGSLHLQADGERLAGTVETGHTGPGTVENGKWSKQKLEATLVFKKHESVVLEGELKSNGTLAGNYTTEGRTETWQAERKSATALNSSSGVYAQYEALIGTWDVTAPDGGPSFAVQRFTWGPGHSYIWYAGSFIGPGGKEDPHFEGMLVWNGVHKNLDMLLTMDLKSGRAQEQGTFNVAPDGTIVREITGVFSEGVAPIGEAKVGPDGMSKHFRQTYRPDGTDKFLTSVMRETNDGSWVATFPGSEKIVMKRRKTSG
;
A
#
# COMPACT_ATOMS: atom_id res chain seq x y z
N MET A 1 33.77 -47.81 -10.09
CA MET A 1 32.56 -48.60 -10.33
C MET A 1 31.78 -47.92 -11.43
N LYS A 2 31.80 -48.50 -12.64
CA LYS A 2 31.23 -47.94 -13.87
C LYS A 2 29.80 -48.43 -13.99
N ILE A 3 28.80 -47.53 -14.15
CA ILE A 3 27.46 -47.89 -14.49
C ILE A 3 27.12 -47.32 -15.87
N LYS A 4 26.71 -48.24 -16.73
CA LYS A 4 26.47 -48.08 -18.17
C LYS A 4 25.12 -47.46 -18.45
N ILE A 5 25.12 -46.57 -19.44
CA ILE A 5 23.96 -46.04 -20.15
C ILE A 5 23.38 -47.17 -21.04
N ALA A 6 22.07 -47.36 -20.98
CA ALA A 6 21.32 -48.15 -21.96
C ALA A 6 20.34 -47.23 -22.70
N VAL A 7 20.63 -46.99 -23.96
CA VAL A 7 19.76 -46.42 -24.98
C VAL A 7 18.84 -47.49 -25.45
N MET A 8 17.54 -47.24 -25.47
CA MET A 8 16.53 -48.11 -26.14
C MET A 8 15.75 -47.27 -27.14
N MET A 9 16.02 -47.59 -28.39
CA MET A 9 15.38 -47.12 -29.60
C MET A 9 14.19 -48.05 -29.85
N CYS A 10 13.00 -47.55 -30.09
CA CYS A 10 11.92 -48.34 -30.72
C CYS A 10 11.15 -47.47 -31.71
N ALA A 11 10.95 -48.14 -32.82
CA ALA A 11 10.59 -47.67 -34.14
C ALA A 11 9.11 -47.31 -34.34
N ALA A 12 8.90 -46.61 -35.42
CA ALA A 12 7.65 -46.14 -36.03
C ALA A 12 6.67 -47.26 -36.41
N LEU A 13 5.38 -46.95 -36.34
CA LEU A 13 4.34 -47.50 -37.21
C LEU A 13 3.09 -46.62 -37.24
N GLY A 14 2.68 -46.22 -38.47
CA GLY A 14 1.28 -46.21 -38.89
C GLY A 14 0.44 -44.95 -38.66
N LEU A 15 0.38 -44.08 -39.66
CA LEU A 15 -0.71 -43.11 -39.86
C LEU A 15 -2.00 -43.81 -40.29
N PRO A 16 -3.19 -43.31 -39.92
CA PRO A 16 -4.19 -42.97 -40.88
C PRO A 16 -4.70 -41.54 -40.72
N GLY A 17 -5.03 -40.98 -41.87
CA GLY A 17 -5.38 -39.60 -42.14
C GLY A 17 -6.49 -39.04 -41.24
N VAL A 18 -6.25 -37.84 -40.78
CA VAL A 18 -7.25 -36.98 -40.14
C VAL A 18 -7.67 -35.93 -41.16
N ILE A 19 -8.94 -35.98 -41.51
CA ILE A 19 -9.66 -34.99 -42.30
C ILE A 19 -9.61 -33.64 -41.54
N PHE A 20 -9.02 -32.61 -42.20
CA PHE A 20 -9.09 -31.25 -41.72
C PHE A 20 -10.53 -30.72 -41.85
N GLY A 21 -11.30 -30.84 -40.80
CA GLY A 21 -12.51 -30.05 -40.63
C GLY A 21 -12.12 -28.57 -40.45
N GLN A 22 -12.55 -27.72 -41.37
CA GLN A 22 -12.47 -26.27 -41.22
C GLN A 22 -13.32 -25.89 -40.01
N HIS A 23 -12.66 -25.65 -38.85
CA HIS A 23 -13.31 -24.95 -37.75
C HIS A 23 -13.52 -23.51 -38.19
N HIS A 24 -14.75 -23.14 -38.52
CA HIS A 24 -15.19 -21.76 -38.54
C HIS A 24 -14.97 -21.23 -37.10
N ALA A 25 -14.08 -20.23 -36.99
CA ALA A 25 -13.95 -19.49 -35.74
C ALA A 25 -15.32 -18.89 -35.40
N PRO A 26 -15.79 -19.01 -34.14
CA PRO A 26 -17.03 -18.36 -33.76
C PRO A 26 -16.88 -16.84 -33.99
N PRO A 27 -17.99 -16.15 -34.41
CA PRO A 27 -17.95 -14.71 -34.60
C PRO A 27 -17.43 -14.04 -33.33
N ALA A 28 -16.46 -13.14 -33.49
CA ALA A 28 -15.88 -12.39 -32.37
C ALA A 28 -17.02 -11.76 -31.58
N THR A 29 -17.11 -12.12 -30.30
CA THR A 29 -18.02 -11.50 -29.33
C THR A 29 -17.75 -10.01 -29.37
N PRO A 30 -18.77 -9.13 -29.51
CA PRO A 30 -18.53 -7.71 -29.48
C PRO A 30 -17.75 -7.35 -28.21
N THR A 31 -16.61 -6.70 -28.38
CA THR A 31 -15.76 -6.25 -27.30
C THR A 31 -16.62 -5.38 -26.38
N ALA A 32 -16.83 -5.81 -25.13
CA ALA A 32 -17.55 -5.01 -24.17
C ALA A 32 -16.90 -3.63 -24.12
N GLU A 33 -17.71 -2.58 -24.34
CA GLU A 33 -17.20 -1.19 -24.21
C GLU A 33 -16.53 -1.07 -22.83
N GLN A 34 -15.24 -0.74 -22.86
CA GLN A 34 -14.51 -0.59 -21.61
C GLN A 34 -15.13 0.57 -20.83
N SER A 35 -15.71 0.27 -19.66
CA SER A 35 -16.31 1.28 -18.79
C SER A 35 -15.27 2.31 -18.39
N ILE A 36 -15.58 3.60 -18.46
CA ILE A 36 -14.74 4.69 -17.95
C ILE A 36 -14.81 4.84 -16.42
N THR A 37 -15.85 4.28 -15.80
CA THR A 37 -16.05 4.35 -14.35
C THR A 37 -14.88 3.78 -13.59
N GLY A 38 -14.41 4.50 -12.58
CA GLY A 38 -13.33 4.09 -11.69
C GLY A 38 -12.39 5.24 -11.32
N ASP A 39 -11.31 4.87 -10.64
CA ASP A 39 -10.27 5.78 -10.20
C ASP A 39 -9.14 5.87 -11.22
N TRP A 40 -8.65 7.07 -11.45
CA TRP A 40 -7.62 7.41 -12.41
C TRP A 40 -6.56 8.30 -11.76
N VAL A 41 -5.30 8.14 -12.17
CA VAL A 41 -4.25 9.11 -11.92
C VAL A 41 -4.14 9.97 -13.16
N ILE A 42 -4.41 11.27 -13.03
CA ILE A 42 -4.37 12.24 -14.13
C ILE A 42 -3.09 13.08 -14.06
N HIS A 43 -2.52 13.34 -15.22
CA HIS A 43 -1.33 14.17 -15.41
C HIS A 43 -1.64 15.25 -16.44
N PHE A 44 -1.54 16.50 -16.01
CA PHE A 44 -1.67 17.68 -16.84
C PHE A 44 -0.28 18.17 -17.23
N GLN A 45 -0.04 18.37 -18.52
CA GLN A 45 1.21 18.94 -19.01
C GLN A 45 1.05 20.46 -19.07
N ALA A 46 1.78 21.20 -18.24
CA ALA A 46 1.77 22.67 -18.18
C ALA A 46 3.11 23.21 -18.66
N GLY A 47 3.28 23.42 -19.96
CA GLY A 47 4.56 23.78 -20.56
C GLY A 47 5.62 22.68 -20.34
N HIS A 48 6.63 22.97 -19.50
CA HIS A 48 7.68 22.01 -19.15
C HIS A 48 7.42 21.27 -17.81
N GLU A 49 6.36 21.59 -17.13
CA GLU A 49 5.99 21.00 -15.84
C GLU A 49 4.82 20.03 -16.02
N SER A 50 4.78 19.02 -15.17
CA SER A 50 3.65 18.08 -15.09
C SER A 50 2.99 18.18 -13.72
N VAL A 51 1.69 18.44 -13.71
CA VAL A 51 0.86 18.46 -12.51
C VAL A 51 0.07 17.17 -12.43
N SER A 52 0.24 16.41 -11.36
CA SER A 52 -0.46 15.15 -11.15
C SER A 52 -1.63 15.31 -10.17
N GLY A 53 -2.66 14.47 -10.36
CA GLY A 53 -3.81 14.43 -9.48
C GLY A 53 -4.53 13.09 -9.50
N SER A 54 -5.56 12.97 -8.70
CA SER A 54 -6.52 11.86 -8.73
C SER A 54 -7.81 12.31 -9.40
N LEU A 55 -8.42 11.44 -10.21
CA LEU A 55 -9.67 11.66 -10.90
C LEU A 55 -10.56 10.43 -10.68
N HIS A 56 -11.71 10.63 -10.03
CA HIS A 56 -12.72 9.60 -9.85
C HIS A 56 -13.86 9.85 -10.82
N LEU A 57 -14.17 8.89 -11.67
CA LEU A 57 -15.21 8.99 -12.69
C LEU A 57 -16.32 7.96 -12.45
N GLN A 58 -17.55 8.37 -12.63
CA GLN A 58 -18.74 7.54 -12.59
C GLN A 58 -19.62 7.83 -13.81
N ALA A 59 -19.78 6.82 -14.67
CA ALA A 59 -20.64 6.90 -15.85
C ALA A 59 -22.01 6.29 -15.55
N ASP A 60 -23.06 7.01 -15.99
CA ASP A 60 -24.44 6.54 -16.01
C ASP A 60 -24.98 6.79 -17.43
N GLY A 61 -24.95 5.76 -18.27
CA GLY A 61 -25.14 5.91 -19.70
C GLY A 61 -24.05 6.81 -20.32
N GLU A 62 -24.48 7.84 -21.05
CA GLU A 62 -23.57 8.84 -21.63
C GLU A 62 -23.19 9.95 -20.64
N ARG A 63 -23.86 10.05 -19.50
CA ARG A 63 -23.56 11.06 -18.50
C ARG A 63 -22.35 10.64 -17.67
N LEU A 64 -21.45 11.58 -17.43
CA LEU A 64 -20.26 11.39 -16.61
C LEU A 64 -20.25 12.40 -15.46
N ALA A 65 -20.03 11.91 -14.26
CA ALA A 65 -19.84 12.71 -13.05
C ALA A 65 -18.59 12.22 -12.31
N GLY A 66 -18.13 12.98 -11.33
CA GLY A 66 -16.98 12.56 -10.54
C GLY A 66 -16.36 13.66 -9.71
N THR A 67 -15.17 13.36 -9.20
CA THR A 67 -14.34 14.30 -8.44
C THR A 67 -12.91 14.28 -8.97
N VAL A 68 -12.22 15.40 -8.78
CA VAL A 68 -10.81 15.56 -9.12
C VAL A 68 -10.09 16.21 -7.93
N GLU A 69 -8.83 15.83 -7.72
CA GLU A 69 -7.98 16.48 -6.72
C GLU A 69 -6.55 16.56 -7.27
N THR A 70 -5.96 17.74 -7.24
CA THR A 70 -4.54 17.96 -7.54
C THR A 70 -3.85 18.68 -6.39
N GLY A 71 -2.54 18.51 -6.28
CA GLY A 71 -1.75 19.21 -5.26
C GLY A 71 -1.73 20.74 -5.45
N HIS A 72 -2.06 21.23 -6.64
CA HIS A 72 -2.02 22.64 -6.99
C HIS A 72 -3.39 23.33 -6.81
N THR A 73 -4.46 22.71 -7.30
CA THR A 73 -5.82 23.30 -7.30
C THR A 73 -6.69 22.83 -6.14
N GLY A 74 -6.24 21.78 -5.41
CA GLY A 74 -7.06 21.11 -4.40
C GLY A 74 -8.25 20.33 -5.01
N PRO A 75 -9.29 20.07 -4.19
CA PRO A 75 -10.44 19.30 -4.62
C PRO A 75 -11.37 20.08 -5.55
N GLY A 76 -11.91 19.36 -6.54
CA GLY A 76 -12.90 19.85 -7.50
C GLY A 76 -13.92 18.77 -7.90
N THR A 77 -14.89 19.14 -8.72
CA THR A 77 -15.95 18.28 -9.25
C THR A 77 -15.90 18.18 -10.76
N VAL A 78 -16.37 17.05 -11.28
CA VAL A 78 -16.59 16.85 -12.73
C VAL A 78 -18.01 17.24 -13.06
N GLU A 79 -18.17 18.28 -13.88
CA GLU A 79 -19.45 18.81 -14.33
C GLU A 79 -19.58 18.68 -15.85
N ASN A 80 -20.83 18.68 -16.35
CA ASN A 80 -21.14 18.59 -17.77
C ASN A 80 -20.44 17.41 -18.49
N GLY A 81 -20.13 16.35 -17.73
CA GLY A 81 -19.38 15.21 -18.24
C GLY A 81 -20.21 14.37 -19.19
N LYS A 82 -19.61 13.99 -20.32
CA LYS A 82 -20.15 13.07 -21.33
C LYS A 82 -19.15 11.99 -21.65
N TRP A 83 -19.65 10.79 -21.82
CA TRP A 83 -18.92 9.63 -22.25
C TRP A 83 -19.65 8.90 -23.34
N SER A 84 -19.11 8.87 -24.55
CA SER A 84 -19.73 8.17 -25.68
C SER A 84 -18.66 7.74 -26.68
N LYS A 85 -18.75 6.52 -27.19
CA LYS A 85 -17.82 5.98 -28.20
C LYS A 85 -16.34 6.13 -27.81
N GLN A 86 -16.01 5.86 -26.55
CA GLN A 86 -14.67 6.00 -25.97
C GLN A 86 -14.13 7.45 -25.93
N LYS A 87 -14.99 8.45 -26.13
CA LYS A 87 -14.64 9.86 -25.98
C LYS A 87 -15.19 10.45 -24.71
N LEU A 88 -14.37 11.26 -24.08
CA LEU A 88 -14.64 12.00 -22.85
C LEU A 88 -14.69 13.49 -23.18
N GLU A 89 -15.72 14.17 -22.72
CA GLU A 89 -15.83 15.61 -22.59
C GLU A 89 -16.29 15.92 -21.17
N ALA A 90 -15.62 16.83 -20.45
CA ALA A 90 -15.98 17.19 -19.10
C ALA A 90 -15.42 18.57 -18.71
N THR A 91 -16.04 19.19 -17.72
CA THR A 91 -15.53 20.41 -17.10
C THR A 91 -15.14 20.09 -15.66
N LEU A 92 -13.89 20.34 -15.30
CA LEU A 92 -13.42 20.27 -13.91
C LEU A 92 -13.62 21.64 -13.25
N VAL A 93 -14.36 21.67 -12.17
CA VAL A 93 -14.70 22.90 -11.44
C VAL A 93 -14.03 22.88 -10.07
N PHE A 94 -13.23 23.90 -9.80
CA PHE A 94 -12.48 24.06 -8.56
C PHE A 94 -12.97 25.27 -7.78
N LYS A 95 -12.90 25.23 -6.43
CA LYS A 95 -13.38 26.33 -5.57
C LYS A 95 -12.57 27.63 -5.70
N LYS A 96 -11.29 27.53 -6.02
CA LYS A 96 -10.33 28.65 -5.97
C LYS A 96 -9.54 28.85 -7.27
N HIS A 97 -9.87 28.09 -8.30
CA HIS A 97 -9.18 28.13 -9.59
C HIS A 97 -10.18 28.17 -10.72
N GLU A 98 -9.76 28.60 -11.88
CA GLU A 98 -10.56 28.53 -13.09
C GLU A 98 -10.92 27.10 -13.45
N SER A 99 -12.04 26.96 -14.15
CA SER A 99 -12.48 25.67 -14.65
C SER A 99 -11.57 25.18 -15.76
N VAL A 100 -11.40 23.86 -15.81
CA VAL A 100 -10.61 23.17 -16.84
C VAL A 100 -11.56 22.35 -17.70
N VAL A 101 -11.59 22.58 -18.99
CA VAL A 101 -12.36 21.77 -19.95
C VAL A 101 -11.47 20.65 -20.44
N LEU A 102 -11.93 19.42 -20.26
CA LEU A 102 -11.25 18.20 -20.74
C LEU A 102 -11.91 17.66 -21.99
N GLU A 103 -11.12 17.36 -23.00
CA GLU A 103 -11.49 16.56 -24.16
C GLU A 103 -10.48 15.42 -24.31
N GLY A 104 -10.95 14.19 -24.50
CA GLY A 104 -10.03 13.05 -24.62
C GLY A 104 -10.72 11.77 -25.06
N GLU A 105 -9.91 10.72 -25.18
CA GLU A 105 -10.41 9.40 -25.56
C GLU A 105 -9.67 8.29 -24.83
N LEU A 106 -10.35 7.16 -24.67
CA LEU A 106 -9.74 5.94 -24.14
C LEU A 106 -8.96 5.25 -25.26
N LYS A 107 -7.66 5.13 -25.05
CA LYS A 107 -6.74 4.46 -25.98
C LYS A 107 -6.80 2.95 -25.83
N SER A 108 -6.33 2.22 -26.84
CA SER A 108 -6.29 0.75 -26.84
C SER A 108 -5.44 0.14 -25.70
N ASN A 109 -4.48 0.88 -25.16
CA ASN A 109 -3.68 0.49 -24.01
C ASN A 109 -4.38 0.74 -22.67
N GLY A 110 -5.64 1.24 -22.64
CA GLY A 110 -6.40 1.51 -21.44
C GLY A 110 -6.09 2.85 -20.77
N THR A 111 -5.32 3.74 -21.39
CA THR A 111 -5.10 5.10 -20.89
C THR A 111 -6.13 6.06 -21.49
N LEU A 112 -6.53 7.08 -20.72
CA LEU A 112 -7.24 8.25 -21.23
C LEU A 112 -6.19 9.30 -21.64
N ALA A 113 -6.35 9.93 -22.78
CA ALA A 113 -5.46 11.00 -23.20
C ALA A 113 -6.20 12.00 -24.11
N GLY A 114 -5.80 13.26 -24.04
CA GLY A 114 -6.39 14.30 -24.86
C GLY A 114 -5.85 15.69 -24.57
N ASN A 115 -6.70 16.69 -24.78
CA ASN A 115 -6.39 18.08 -24.53
C ASN A 115 -7.22 18.63 -23.38
N TYR A 116 -6.67 19.58 -22.67
CA TYR A 116 -7.43 20.39 -21.72
C TYR A 116 -7.26 21.88 -22.06
N THR A 117 -8.29 22.64 -21.74
CA THR A 117 -8.29 24.10 -21.94
C THR A 117 -8.58 24.79 -20.61
N THR A 118 -7.72 25.71 -20.24
CA THR A 118 -7.87 26.61 -19.08
C THR A 118 -7.26 27.98 -19.43
N GLU A 119 -7.85 29.09 -18.97
CA GLU A 119 -7.35 30.44 -19.23
C GLU A 119 -7.08 30.74 -20.72
N GLY A 120 -7.83 30.13 -21.62
CA GLY A 120 -7.66 30.27 -23.07
C GLY A 120 -6.43 29.56 -23.64
N ARG A 121 -5.74 28.75 -22.88
CA ARG A 121 -4.60 27.91 -23.32
C ARG A 121 -5.06 26.47 -23.44
N THR A 122 -4.59 25.81 -24.47
CA THR A 122 -4.85 24.39 -24.69
C THR A 122 -3.54 23.63 -24.60
N GLU A 123 -3.50 22.62 -23.73
CA GLU A 123 -2.37 21.75 -23.50
C GLU A 123 -2.84 20.30 -23.40
N THR A 124 -1.93 19.35 -23.20
CA THR A 124 -2.25 17.93 -23.20
C THR A 124 -2.39 17.37 -21.78
N TRP A 125 -3.24 16.35 -21.65
CA TRP A 125 -3.36 15.56 -20.43
C TRP A 125 -3.40 14.09 -20.76
N GLN A 126 -3.05 13.27 -19.78
CA GLN A 126 -3.25 11.83 -19.82
C GLN A 126 -3.69 11.33 -18.45
N ALA A 127 -4.44 10.22 -18.45
CA ALA A 127 -4.75 9.54 -17.19
C ALA A 127 -4.64 8.03 -17.36
N GLU A 128 -4.08 7.41 -16.36
CA GLU A 128 -4.00 5.97 -16.24
C GLU A 128 -5.02 5.50 -15.23
N ARG A 129 -5.72 4.40 -15.56
CA ARG A 129 -6.66 3.81 -14.62
C ARG A 129 -5.89 3.43 -13.36
N LYS A 130 -6.36 3.92 -12.22
CA LYS A 130 -5.92 3.43 -10.92
C LYS A 130 -6.47 2.02 -10.76
N SER A 131 -5.85 1.05 -11.46
CA SER A 131 -6.27 -0.34 -11.36
C SER A 131 -5.99 -0.84 -9.94
N ALA A 132 -6.77 -1.81 -9.49
CA ALA A 132 -6.38 -2.60 -8.32
C ALA A 132 -4.96 -3.20 -8.50
N THR A 133 -4.49 -3.34 -9.77
CA THR A 133 -3.12 -3.70 -10.13
C THR A 133 -2.18 -2.48 -10.18
N ALA A 134 -2.67 -1.24 -10.38
CA ALA A 134 -1.85 -0.02 -10.28
C ALA A 134 -1.74 0.47 -8.82
N LEU A 135 -2.63 0.04 -7.94
CA LEU A 135 -2.33 -0.03 -6.50
C LEU A 135 -1.07 -0.88 -6.28
N ASN A 136 -0.83 -1.87 -7.15
CA ASN A 136 0.38 -2.70 -7.17
C ASN A 136 1.56 -2.06 -7.94
N SER A 137 1.44 -1.02 -8.74
CA SER A 137 2.57 -0.45 -9.51
C SER A 137 3.13 0.84 -8.92
N SER A 138 2.35 1.67 -8.21
CA SER A 138 2.90 2.62 -7.22
C SER A 138 3.39 1.90 -5.96
N SER A 139 2.93 0.67 -5.72
CA SER A 139 3.43 -0.26 -4.73
C SER A 139 4.71 -0.99 -5.15
N GLY A 140 5.27 -0.74 -6.35
CA GLY A 140 6.44 -1.50 -6.84
C GLY A 140 7.54 -1.67 -5.79
N VAL A 141 7.86 -0.61 -5.05
CA VAL A 141 8.81 -0.67 -3.94
C VAL A 141 8.17 -1.06 -2.60
N TYR A 142 6.87 -0.79 -2.43
CA TYR A 142 6.12 -1.11 -1.22
C TYR A 142 5.38 -2.46 -1.28
N ALA A 143 5.33 -3.13 -2.45
CA ALA A 143 4.58 -4.37 -2.64
C ALA A 143 4.92 -5.45 -1.60
N GLN A 144 6.17 -5.54 -1.23
CA GLN A 144 6.66 -6.47 -0.20
C GLN A 144 6.13 -6.18 1.21
N TYR A 145 5.53 -5.00 1.45
CA TYR A 145 4.94 -4.58 2.73
C TYR A 145 3.41 -4.56 2.70
N GLU A 146 2.78 -4.90 1.57
CA GLU A 146 1.33 -4.90 1.38
C GLU A 146 0.62 -5.72 2.47
N ALA A 147 1.22 -6.82 2.88
CA ALA A 147 0.68 -7.69 3.92
C ALA A 147 0.46 -6.98 5.26
N LEU A 148 1.25 -5.93 5.57
CA LEU A 148 1.09 -5.13 6.79
C LEU A 148 -0.15 -4.24 6.76
N ILE A 149 -0.60 -3.79 5.59
CA ILE A 149 -1.65 -2.79 5.47
C ILE A 149 -2.95 -3.31 6.08
N GLY A 150 -3.50 -2.53 7.01
CA GLY A 150 -4.72 -2.83 7.74
C GLY A 150 -4.65 -2.51 9.21
N THR A 151 -5.70 -2.90 9.94
CA THR A 151 -5.79 -2.82 11.39
C THR A 151 -5.62 -4.19 12.00
N TRP A 152 -4.78 -4.28 13.00
CA TRP A 152 -4.35 -5.54 13.59
C TRP A 152 -4.58 -5.53 15.09
N ASP A 153 -5.30 -6.52 15.59
CA ASP A 153 -5.42 -6.82 17.01
C ASP A 153 -4.22 -7.64 17.49
N VAL A 154 -3.55 -7.15 18.51
CA VAL A 154 -2.34 -7.77 19.09
C VAL A 154 -2.73 -8.54 20.34
N THR A 155 -2.47 -9.85 20.35
CA THR A 155 -2.85 -10.76 21.44
C THR A 155 -1.66 -11.57 21.92
N ALA A 156 -1.77 -12.09 23.13
CA ALA A 156 -0.85 -13.13 23.61
C ALA A 156 -0.99 -14.42 22.78
N PRO A 157 -0.01 -15.32 22.83
CA PRO A 157 0.01 -16.57 22.02
C PRO A 157 -1.19 -17.50 22.30
N ASP A 158 -1.69 -17.49 23.50
CA ASP A 158 -2.82 -18.30 23.97
C ASP A 158 -4.19 -17.81 23.47
N GLY A 159 -4.22 -16.69 22.74
CA GLY A 159 -5.43 -16.14 22.16
C GLY A 159 -6.31 -15.37 23.13
N GLY A 160 -5.75 -14.87 24.20
CA GLY A 160 -6.41 -13.97 25.16
C GLY A 160 -6.93 -12.68 24.52
N PRO A 161 -7.51 -11.75 25.30
CA PRO A 161 -7.99 -10.47 24.79
C PRO A 161 -6.85 -9.68 24.14
N SER A 162 -7.18 -8.88 23.13
CA SER A 162 -6.24 -7.96 22.52
C SER A 162 -5.78 -6.93 23.56
N PHE A 163 -4.46 -6.73 23.68
CA PHE A 163 -3.88 -5.74 24.57
C PHE A 163 -3.36 -4.50 23.84
N ALA A 164 -3.25 -4.59 22.52
CA ALA A 164 -2.86 -3.47 21.67
C ALA A 164 -3.47 -3.58 20.27
N VAL A 165 -3.45 -2.48 19.55
CA VAL A 165 -3.85 -2.38 18.14
C VAL A 165 -2.73 -1.73 17.38
N GLN A 166 -2.41 -2.28 16.21
CA GLN A 166 -1.50 -1.67 15.26
C GLN A 166 -2.25 -1.37 13.95
N ARG A 167 -1.96 -0.23 13.36
CA ARG A 167 -2.57 0.23 12.10
C ARG A 167 -1.50 0.64 11.13
N PHE A 168 -1.57 0.08 9.95
CA PHE A 168 -0.75 0.47 8.82
C PHE A 168 -1.69 0.93 7.71
N THR A 169 -1.57 2.19 7.30
CA THR A 169 -2.43 2.77 6.27
C THR A 169 -1.58 3.48 5.22
N TRP A 170 -2.03 3.43 3.98
CA TRP A 170 -1.37 4.18 2.93
C TRP A 170 -1.50 5.68 3.14
N GLY A 171 -0.41 6.40 3.00
CA GLY A 171 -0.42 7.84 2.78
C GLY A 171 -0.95 8.21 1.38
N PRO A 172 -1.19 9.50 1.11
CA PRO A 172 -1.65 9.96 -0.19
C PRO A 172 -0.79 9.43 -1.33
N GLY A 173 -1.43 8.89 -2.37
CA GLY A 173 -0.76 8.32 -3.53
C GLY A 173 0.17 7.15 -3.24
N HIS A 174 0.02 6.48 -2.09
CA HIS A 174 0.90 5.40 -1.63
C HIS A 174 2.38 5.82 -1.52
N SER A 175 2.63 7.09 -1.23
CA SER A 175 3.98 7.64 -1.14
C SER A 175 4.72 7.27 0.15
N TYR A 176 3.98 6.80 1.16
CA TYR A 176 4.50 6.28 2.43
C TYR A 176 3.44 5.39 3.09
N ILE A 177 3.83 4.70 4.16
CA ILE A 177 2.90 3.99 5.04
C ILE A 177 2.83 4.76 6.36
N TRP A 178 1.63 5.15 6.78
CA TRP A 178 1.37 5.66 8.12
C TRP A 178 1.26 4.49 9.08
N TYR A 179 2.02 4.52 10.17
CA TYR A 179 2.05 3.50 11.19
C TYR A 179 1.64 4.09 12.52
N ALA A 180 0.59 3.56 13.12
CA ALA A 180 0.09 3.99 14.42
C ALA A 180 -0.24 2.79 15.31
N GLY A 181 -0.21 2.99 16.62
CA GLY A 181 -0.60 1.98 17.58
C GLY A 181 -1.26 2.55 18.83
N SER A 182 -2.06 1.72 19.47
CA SER A 182 -2.76 2.03 20.70
C SER A 182 -2.67 0.84 21.65
N PHE A 183 -2.58 1.10 22.94
CA PHE A 183 -2.88 0.08 23.94
C PHE A 183 -4.37 0.01 24.22
N ILE A 184 -4.85 -1.17 24.57
CA ILE A 184 -6.23 -1.37 24.99
C ILE A 184 -6.27 -1.33 26.50
N GLY A 185 -6.86 -0.25 27.02
CA GLY A 185 -7.08 -0.04 28.44
C GLY A 185 -8.31 -0.77 28.99
N PRO A 186 -8.62 -0.58 30.28
CA PRO A 186 -9.82 -1.12 30.90
C PRO A 186 -11.09 -0.74 30.12
N GLY A 187 -12.01 -1.69 29.98
CA GLY A 187 -13.24 -1.49 29.21
C GLY A 187 -13.08 -1.47 27.70
N GLY A 188 -11.93 -1.91 27.17
CA GLY A 188 -11.69 -2.00 25.73
C GLY A 188 -11.38 -0.66 25.04
N LYS A 189 -11.16 0.41 25.81
CA LYS A 189 -10.82 1.73 25.28
C LYS A 189 -9.39 1.74 24.75
N GLU A 190 -9.24 2.15 23.49
CA GLU A 190 -7.94 2.39 22.90
C GLU A 190 -7.35 3.72 23.40
N ASP A 191 -6.11 3.68 23.86
CA ASP A 191 -5.34 4.86 24.26
C ASP A 191 -4.22 5.04 23.20
N PRO A 192 -4.28 6.06 22.34
CA PRO A 192 -3.24 6.32 21.35
C PRO A 192 -1.88 6.40 22.02
N HIS A 193 -0.92 5.68 21.47
CA HIS A 193 0.39 5.52 22.07
C HIS A 193 1.51 6.03 21.18
N PHE A 194 1.49 5.68 19.89
CA PHE A 194 2.50 6.11 18.94
C PHE A 194 1.92 6.29 17.56
N GLU A 195 2.59 7.15 16.79
CA GLU A 195 2.33 7.32 15.37
C GLU A 195 3.57 7.81 14.62
N GLY A 196 3.65 7.49 13.34
CA GLY A 196 4.77 7.88 12.50
C GLY A 196 4.65 7.40 11.07
N MET A 197 5.74 7.54 10.32
CA MET A 197 5.79 7.22 8.90
C MET A 197 6.86 6.18 8.59
N LEU A 198 6.57 5.34 7.59
CA LEU A 198 7.50 4.44 6.94
C LEU A 198 7.68 4.93 5.50
N VAL A 199 8.90 5.31 5.14
CA VAL A 199 9.22 5.90 3.83
C VAL A 199 10.24 5.04 3.12
N TRP A 200 10.04 4.81 1.80
CA TRP A 200 10.99 4.03 1.02
C TRP A 200 12.36 4.67 0.93
N ASN A 201 13.38 3.92 1.32
CA ASN A 201 14.78 4.27 1.14
C ASN A 201 15.33 3.56 -0.11
N GLY A 202 15.46 4.32 -1.19
CA GLY A 202 15.95 3.79 -2.48
C GLY A 202 17.39 3.32 -2.46
N VAL A 203 18.21 3.78 -1.50
CA VAL A 203 19.60 3.37 -1.33
C VAL A 203 19.68 2.00 -0.65
N HIS A 204 19.00 1.84 0.48
CA HIS A 204 19.05 0.63 1.29
C HIS A 204 18.00 -0.43 0.90
N LYS A 205 17.07 -0.08 -0.01
CA LYS A 205 16.00 -0.97 -0.48
C LYS A 205 15.09 -1.49 0.64
N ASN A 206 14.80 -0.62 1.62
CA ASN A 206 13.96 -0.89 2.77
C ASN A 206 13.06 0.31 3.08
N LEU A 207 12.28 0.25 4.15
CA LEU A 207 11.58 1.44 4.66
C LEU A 207 12.35 2.02 5.84
N ASP A 208 12.65 3.31 5.78
CA ASP A 208 13.04 4.09 6.95
C ASP A 208 11.80 4.45 7.76
N MET A 209 11.94 4.43 9.09
CA MET A 209 10.89 4.71 10.04
C MET A 209 11.28 5.84 10.97
N LEU A 210 10.34 6.74 11.19
CA LEU A 210 10.37 7.68 12.30
C LEU A 210 8.98 7.75 12.92
N LEU A 211 8.89 7.54 14.23
CA LEU A 211 7.66 7.71 14.97
C LEU A 211 7.89 8.41 16.32
N THR A 212 6.82 8.96 16.86
CA THR A 212 6.75 9.55 18.18
C THR A 212 5.76 8.78 19.04
N MET A 213 6.08 8.68 20.33
CA MET A 213 5.21 8.10 21.36
C MET A 213 4.91 9.15 22.41
N ASP A 214 3.62 9.37 22.67
CA ASP A 214 3.17 10.23 23.74
C ASP A 214 2.71 9.34 24.90
N LEU A 215 3.59 9.17 25.87
CA LEU A 215 3.38 8.35 27.05
C LEU A 215 2.91 9.22 28.21
N LYS A 216 2.07 8.69 29.11
CA LYS A 216 1.63 9.42 30.31
C LYS A 216 2.79 9.93 31.16
N SER A 217 3.95 9.28 31.08
CA SER A 217 5.16 9.61 31.83
C SER A 217 6.15 10.49 31.08
N GLY A 218 5.92 10.82 29.82
CA GLY A 218 6.85 11.60 28.99
C GLY A 218 6.79 11.21 27.53
N ARG A 219 7.78 11.63 26.76
CA ARG A 219 7.86 11.35 25.32
C ARG A 219 8.97 10.37 25.00
N ALA A 220 8.71 9.57 23.96
CA ALA A 220 9.73 8.75 23.35
C ALA A 220 9.67 8.90 21.82
N GLN A 221 10.77 8.58 21.18
CA GLN A 221 10.88 8.54 19.72
C GLN A 221 11.50 7.21 19.33
N GLU A 222 11.07 6.68 18.21
CA GLU A 222 11.71 5.52 17.59
C GLU A 222 12.11 5.86 16.16
N GLN A 223 13.32 5.46 15.80
CA GLN A 223 13.83 5.53 14.44
C GLN A 223 14.44 4.18 14.06
N GLY A 224 14.36 3.84 12.81
CA GLY A 224 14.91 2.57 12.35
C GLY A 224 14.42 2.18 10.97
N THR A 225 14.40 0.87 10.72
CA THR A 225 14.10 0.33 9.40
C THR A 225 13.13 -0.85 9.46
N PHE A 226 12.42 -1.04 8.35
CA PHE A 226 11.67 -2.25 8.04
C PHE A 226 12.32 -2.93 6.83
N ASN A 227 12.78 -4.15 7.02
CA ASN A 227 13.40 -4.97 5.99
C ASN A 227 12.56 -6.23 5.75
N VAL A 228 12.55 -6.74 4.52
CA VAL A 228 11.89 -8.00 4.20
C VAL A 228 12.96 -9.07 3.98
N ALA A 229 12.90 -10.12 4.79
CA ALA A 229 13.78 -11.28 4.65
C ALA A 229 13.32 -12.18 3.47
N PRO A 230 14.21 -13.06 2.96
CA PRO A 230 13.88 -13.94 1.83
C PRO A 230 12.67 -14.86 2.05
N ASP A 231 12.35 -15.19 3.30
CA ASP A 231 11.18 -16.00 3.68
C ASP A 231 9.88 -15.19 3.81
N GLY A 232 9.91 -13.89 3.48
CA GLY A 232 8.77 -12.98 3.60
C GLY A 232 8.58 -12.42 5.02
N THR A 233 9.41 -12.79 5.99
CA THR A 233 9.38 -12.19 7.33
C THR A 233 9.79 -10.72 7.23
N ILE A 234 8.98 -9.82 7.78
CA ILE A 234 9.32 -8.40 7.88
C ILE A 234 10.02 -8.20 9.22
N VAL A 235 11.21 -7.61 9.18
CA VAL A 235 12.02 -7.31 10.35
C VAL A 235 12.10 -5.81 10.55
N ARG A 236 11.59 -5.35 11.68
CA ARG A 236 11.70 -3.97 12.15
C ARG A 236 12.84 -3.88 13.14
N GLU A 237 13.88 -3.10 12.81
CA GLU A 237 15.00 -2.79 13.71
C GLU A 237 14.96 -1.32 14.06
N ILE A 238 14.94 -1.00 15.35
CA ILE A 238 14.68 0.35 15.84
C ILE A 238 15.59 0.71 17.00
N THR A 239 15.89 1.99 17.07
CA THR A 239 16.42 2.65 18.25
C THR A 239 15.33 3.48 18.88
N GLY A 240 14.92 3.14 20.08
CA GLY A 240 14.03 3.94 20.91
C GLY A 240 14.84 4.91 21.76
N VAL A 241 14.46 6.20 21.75
CA VAL A 241 15.01 7.25 22.60
C VAL A 241 13.94 7.71 23.56
N PHE A 242 14.20 7.62 24.85
CA PHE A 242 13.25 7.87 25.92
C PHE A 242 13.70 9.07 26.75
N SER A 243 12.78 10.00 27.00
CA SER A 243 13.03 11.16 27.87
C SER A 243 12.99 10.78 29.35
N GLU A 244 13.48 11.70 30.18
CA GLU A 244 13.40 11.58 31.64
C GLU A 244 11.96 11.23 32.10
N GLY A 245 11.88 10.35 33.09
CA GLY A 245 10.62 9.92 33.73
C GLY A 245 9.84 8.85 32.95
N VAL A 246 10.15 8.60 31.68
CA VAL A 246 9.56 7.50 30.92
C VAL A 246 10.02 6.16 31.49
N ALA A 247 9.12 5.21 31.58
CA ALA A 247 9.46 3.83 31.93
C ALA A 247 9.23 2.94 30.70
N PRO A 248 10.27 2.62 29.93
CA PRO A 248 10.16 1.65 28.85
C PRO A 248 9.71 0.30 29.41
N ILE A 249 8.99 -0.48 28.58
CA ILE A 249 8.47 -1.78 29.04
C ILE A 249 9.62 -2.67 29.51
N GLY A 250 9.51 -3.15 30.76
CA GLY A 250 10.52 -4.02 31.37
C GLY A 250 11.76 -3.30 31.89
N GLU A 251 11.77 -1.96 31.95
CA GLU A 251 12.89 -1.15 32.41
C GLU A 251 12.49 -0.24 33.57
N ALA A 252 13.50 0.25 34.30
CA ALA A 252 13.30 1.30 35.30
C ALA A 252 12.99 2.64 34.62
N LYS A 253 12.47 3.60 35.39
CA LYS A 253 12.29 4.98 34.89
C LYS A 253 13.62 5.58 34.45
N VAL A 254 13.56 6.23 33.31
CA VAL A 254 14.72 6.93 32.72
C VAL A 254 15.10 8.13 33.58
N GLY A 255 16.38 8.26 33.85
CA GLY A 255 16.95 9.39 34.55
C GLY A 255 17.07 10.65 33.65
N PRO A 256 17.67 11.74 34.20
CA PRO A 256 17.74 13.05 33.52
C PRO A 256 18.51 13.04 32.21
N ASP A 257 19.46 12.11 32.03
CA ASP A 257 20.26 12.02 30.82
C ASP A 257 19.53 11.36 29.64
N GLY A 258 18.30 10.89 29.84
CA GLY A 258 17.58 10.10 28.85
C GLY A 258 18.12 8.67 28.74
N MET A 259 17.53 7.89 27.85
CA MET A 259 17.96 6.52 27.56
C MET A 259 17.75 6.21 26.07
N SER A 260 18.67 5.45 25.51
CA SER A 260 18.52 4.85 24.19
C SER A 260 18.55 3.34 24.29
N LYS A 261 17.68 2.65 23.56
CA LYS A 261 17.58 1.18 23.51
C LYS A 261 17.32 0.70 22.11
N HIS A 262 17.90 -0.46 21.79
CA HIS A 262 17.66 -1.14 20.53
C HIS A 262 16.60 -2.23 20.70
N PHE A 263 15.68 -2.28 19.72
CA PHE A 263 14.63 -3.27 19.65
C PHE A 263 14.60 -3.90 18.26
N ARG A 264 14.19 -5.16 18.23
CA ARG A 264 13.88 -5.89 17.00
C ARG A 264 12.48 -6.47 17.11
N GLN A 265 11.65 -6.15 16.13
CA GLN A 265 10.33 -6.76 16.00
C GLN A 265 10.27 -7.53 14.68
N THR A 266 9.71 -8.72 14.72
CA THR A 266 9.50 -9.53 13.51
C THR A 266 8.00 -9.67 13.23
N TYR A 267 7.63 -9.70 11.95
CA TYR A 267 6.29 -9.98 11.48
C TYR A 267 6.40 -11.12 10.47
N ARG A 268 6.15 -12.33 10.93
CA ARG A 268 6.15 -13.52 10.08
C ARG A 268 4.73 -13.82 9.63
N PRO A 269 4.42 -13.76 8.33
CA PRO A 269 3.09 -14.09 7.83
C PRO A 269 2.68 -15.52 8.21
N ASP A 270 1.43 -15.69 8.64
CA ASP A 270 0.78 -16.98 8.89
C ASP A 270 -0.62 -16.94 8.28
N GLY A 271 -0.66 -17.05 6.95
CA GLY A 271 -1.83 -16.76 6.12
C GLY A 271 -2.00 -15.26 5.82
N THR A 272 -3.19 -14.87 5.34
CA THR A 272 -3.51 -13.50 4.91
C THR A 272 -3.90 -12.57 6.06
N ASP A 273 -4.40 -13.13 7.15
CA ASP A 273 -5.03 -12.38 8.25
C ASP A 273 -4.35 -12.57 9.60
N LYS A 274 -3.13 -13.10 9.57
CA LYS A 274 -2.37 -13.36 10.79
C LYS A 274 -0.86 -13.15 10.59
N PHE A 275 -0.21 -12.58 11.60
CA PHE A 275 1.23 -12.61 11.77
C PHE A 275 1.58 -13.27 13.11
N LEU A 276 2.65 -14.07 13.10
CA LEU A 276 3.39 -14.40 14.30
C LEU A 276 4.49 -13.35 14.46
N THR A 277 4.51 -12.68 15.60
CA THR A 277 5.41 -11.55 15.83
C THR A 277 6.18 -11.72 17.13
N SER A 278 7.36 -11.12 17.19
CA SER A 278 8.16 -11.03 18.40
C SER A 278 8.64 -9.60 18.61
N VAL A 279 8.81 -9.20 19.87
CA VAL A 279 9.44 -7.94 20.24
C VAL A 279 10.57 -8.23 21.22
N MET A 280 11.79 -8.04 20.74
CA MET A 280 13.02 -8.31 21.47
C MET A 280 13.75 -7.00 21.74
N ARG A 281 14.46 -6.90 22.85
CA ARG A 281 15.38 -5.80 23.14
C ARG A 281 16.82 -6.28 23.24
N GLU A 282 17.74 -5.44 22.84
CA GLU A 282 19.17 -5.70 23.02
C GLU A 282 19.59 -5.37 24.43
N THR A 283 20.37 -6.25 25.02
CA THR A 283 21.01 -6.05 26.33
C THR A 283 22.39 -5.41 26.16
N ASN A 284 23.00 -4.96 27.23
CA ASN A 284 24.31 -4.28 27.18
C ASN A 284 25.46 -5.19 26.67
N ASP A 285 25.31 -6.50 26.71
CA ASP A 285 26.28 -7.48 26.17
C ASP A 285 25.99 -7.85 24.71
N GLY A 286 25.00 -7.20 24.07
CA GLY A 286 24.62 -7.43 22.67
C GLY A 286 23.70 -8.64 22.46
N SER A 287 23.25 -9.31 23.54
CA SER A 287 22.27 -10.39 23.41
C SER A 287 20.85 -9.86 23.28
N TRP A 288 19.97 -10.65 22.67
CA TRP A 288 18.55 -10.29 22.48
C TRP A 288 17.67 -11.06 23.47
N VAL A 289 16.87 -10.32 24.21
CA VAL A 289 15.93 -10.89 25.19
C VAL A 289 14.50 -10.40 24.92
N ALA A 290 13.52 -11.15 25.37
CA ALA A 290 12.13 -10.72 25.29
C ALA A 290 11.94 -9.36 25.99
N THR A 291 11.25 -8.42 25.36
CA THR A 291 11.00 -7.08 25.92
C THR A 291 10.10 -7.14 27.16
N PHE A 292 9.15 -8.07 27.15
CA PHE A 292 8.28 -8.41 28.27
C PHE A 292 7.91 -9.89 28.20
N PRO A 293 7.44 -10.53 29.28
CA PRO A 293 7.08 -11.94 29.25
C PRO A 293 6.07 -12.27 28.13
N GLY A 294 6.44 -13.20 27.26
CA GLY A 294 5.61 -13.61 26.10
C GLY A 294 5.81 -12.77 24.85
N SER A 295 6.64 -11.70 24.87
CA SER A 295 6.85 -10.86 23.70
C SER A 295 7.61 -11.56 22.57
N GLU A 296 8.20 -12.71 22.79
CA GLU A 296 8.81 -13.57 21.79
C GLU A 296 7.78 -14.35 20.94
N LYS A 297 6.52 -14.36 21.32
CA LYS A 297 5.45 -15.18 20.72
C LYS A 297 4.11 -14.44 20.66
N ILE A 298 4.07 -13.24 20.15
CA ILE A 298 2.84 -12.44 20.01
C ILE A 298 2.11 -12.85 18.73
N VAL A 299 0.80 -12.74 18.73
CA VAL A 299 -0.05 -12.96 17.57
C VAL A 299 -0.74 -11.66 17.18
N MET A 300 -0.63 -11.28 15.92
CA MET A 300 -1.41 -10.20 15.32
C MET A 300 -2.47 -10.80 14.41
N LYS A 301 -3.73 -10.46 14.61
CA LYS A 301 -4.85 -10.87 13.78
C LYS A 301 -5.47 -9.65 13.13
N ARG A 302 -5.77 -9.75 11.83
CA ARG A 302 -6.44 -8.68 11.11
C ARG A 302 -7.81 -8.43 11.72
N ARG A 303 -8.06 -7.17 12.10
CA ARG A 303 -9.37 -6.76 12.61
C ARG A 303 -10.36 -6.75 11.45
N LYS A 304 -11.44 -7.50 11.56
CA LYS A 304 -12.54 -7.42 10.59
C LYS A 304 -13.28 -6.12 10.82
N THR A 305 -13.39 -5.31 9.78
CA THR A 305 -14.33 -4.18 9.76
C THR A 305 -15.73 -4.78 9.78
N SER A 306 -16.48 -4.52 10.85
CA SER A 306 -17.93 -4.73 10.83
C SER A 306 -18.48 -3.82 9.75
N GLY A 307 -18.98 -4.43 8.65
CA GLY A 307 -19.71 -3.75 7.58
C GLY A 307 -21.03 -3.16 8.09
#